data_a2ea4503f364bdc900433feec8162f48
#
_entry.id   a2ea4503f364bdc900433feec8162f48
#
_cell.length_a   1.000
_cell.length_b   1.000
_cell.length_c   1.000
_cell.angle_alpha   90.00
_cell.angle_beta   90.00
_cell.angle_gamma   90.00
#
_symmetry.space_group_name_H-M   'P 1'
#
loop_
_entity.id
_entity.type
_entity.pdbx_description
1 polymer ?
#
loop_
_entity_poly.entity_id
_entity_poly.type
_entity_poly.pdbx_seq_one_letter_code
_entity_poly.pdbx_strand_id
1 'polypeptide(L)'
;MRNRRAALAAIAGAASLALTLSACGQNSEGGSEESGDSAKGGTIGIAMPTKSSERWIADGNNVKKDLESKGYKTQLVYGEDDPDQQVSQIENLITQGVKALIVAAIDNKSMNNVLQQAKDANIPVISYDRLILGSPNVDYYASFDNEKVGELQGTYIVEKLGLKDGSKKGPFNIELFAGSNDDNNTRYFFQGAMNVLQPYIDKKQLVVRSGQTKLNQVTTLRWDGGTAQKRMDDILTSAYKRERVDAVLSPYDGISIGILSALKSDDYGSKSKPLPIVTGQDAELASVKSIIANQQSMTVYKDTRQLAKVASNMVDALLNDKKPEVNDTKTYDNGSKVVPAYLLEPVAVDKTNYQKEVVDSGYIKASDL
;
A
#
# COMPACT_ATOMS: atom_id res chain seq x y z
N MET A 1 50.99 -28.29 -43.70
CA MET A 1 50.77 -28.61 -45.12
C MET A 1 49.73 -27.67 -45.66
N ARG A 2 50.24 -26.77 -46.40
CA ARG A 2 49.95 -26.37 -47.78
C ARG A 2 48.65 -25.63 -47.99
N ASN A 3 48.69 -24.30 -48.13
CA ASN A 3 48.82 -23.54 -49.44
C ASN A 3 47.47 -23.54 -50.18
N ARG A 4 46.98 -22.47 -50.79
CA ARG A 4 47.47 -21.26 -51.46
C ARG A 4 46.26 -20.42 -51.91
N ARG A 5 46.29 -19.10 -51.73
CA ARG A 5 46.50 -18.04 -52.80
C ARG A 5 45.33 -17.89 -53.77
N ALA A 6 44.75 -16.76 -53.83
CA ALA A 6 44.96 -15.51 -54.60
C ALA A 6 44.00 -15.50 -55.81
N ALA A 7 43.44 -14.44 -56.34
CA ALA A 7 43.88 -13.11 -56.70
C ALA A 7 42.69 -12.26 -57.19
N LEU A 8 42.73 -11.00 -56.92
CA LEU A 8 42.59 -9.79 -57.75
C LEU A 8 41.85 -9.83 -59.09
N ALA A 9 40.91 -8.89 -59.31
CA ALA A 9 40.96 -7.96 -60.47
C ALA A 9 40.02 -6.74 -60.22
N ALA A 10 40.61 -5.58 -60.31
CA ALA A 10 40.00 -4.26 -60.44
C ALA A 10 39.72 -3.94 -61.91
N ILE A 11 38.66 -3.20 -62.20
CA ILE A 11 38.66 -2.28 -63.41
C ILE A 11 37.83 -1.06 -63.04
N ALA A 12 38.43 0.10 -63.31
CA ALA A 12 37.93 1.45 -63.21
C ALA A 12 37.16 1.89 -64.46
N GLY A 13 36.28 2.84 -64.31
CA GLY A 13 35.61 3.51 -65.42
C GLY A 13 34.99 4.83 -64.96
N ALA A 14 35.56 5.94 -65.51
CA ALA A 14 35.39 7.32 -65.09
C ALA A 14 34.20 8.04 -65.74
N ALA A 15 33.76 9.07 -65.05
CA ALA A 15 33.35 10.44 -65.46
C ALA A 15 32.11 10.63 -66.35
N SER A 16 31.19 11.47 -65.91
CA SER A 16 30.93 12.75 -66.60
C SER A 16 30.03 13.67 -65.78
N LEU A 17 30.48 14.89 -65.57
CA LEU A 17 29.79 16.07 -65.06
C LEU A 17 28.62 16.48 -65.98
N ALA A 18 27.52 16.94 -65.44
CA ALA A 18 26.73 18.01 -66.05
C ALA A 18 25.99 18.78 -64.92
N LEU A 19 26.43 20.03 -64.73
CA LEU A 19 25.74 21.08 -64.00
C LEU A 19 24.61 21.64 -64.86
N THR A 20 23.39 21.77 -64.25
CA THR A 20 22.46 22.85 -64.70
C THR A 20 21.82 23.44 -63.47
N LEU A 21 22.15 24.70 -63.17
CA LEU A 21 21.33 25.57 -62.29
C LEU A 21 20.05 25.93 -63.05
N SER A 22 18.91 25.85 -62.37
CA SER A 22 17.80 26.76 -62.63
C SER A 22 17.06 26.98 -61.31
N ALA A 23 16.88 28.26 -61.02
CA ALA A 23 16.28 28.81 -59.83
C ALA A 23 14.73 28.86 -59.96
N CYS A 24 14.13 29.10 -58.82
CA CYS A 24 12.80 29.66 -58.50
C CYS A 24 11.60 28.73 -58.43
N GLY A 25 11.06 28.69 -57.23
CA GLY A 25 9.65 28.96 -57.07
C GLY A 25 8.82 27.89 -56.36
N GLN A 26 8.42 28.24 -55.19
CA GLN A 26 7.10 27.99 -54.62
C GLN A 26 6.90 26.74 -53.73
N ASN A 27 6.57 27.07 -52.49
CA ASN A 27 5.94 26.31 -51.41
C ASN A 27 5.29 24.97 -51.80
N SER A 28 5.69 23.94 -51.07
CA SER A 28 4.82 22.86 -50.67
C SER A 28 5.31 22.37 -49.32
N GLU A 29 4.53 22.67 -48.30
CA GLU A 29 4.60 22.06 -47.00
C GLU A 29 4.46 20.54 -47.16
N GLY A 30 5.55 19.84 -46.98
CA GLY A 30 5.57 18.40 -46.76
C GLY A 30 6.02 18.21 -45.34
N GLY A 31 5.12 18.39 -44.38
CA GLY A 31 5.32 18.00 -43.00
C GLY A 31 5.51 16.47 -42.95
N SER A 32 6.75 16.04 -42.69
CA SER A 32 6.98 14.76 -42.05
C SER A 32 6.29 14.84 -40.71
N GLU A 33 5.13 14.22 -40.61
CA GLU A 33 4.53 13.86 -39.32
C GLU A 33 5.52 12.90 -38.63
N GLU A 34 6.50 13.46 -37.88
CA GLU A 34 6.95 12.78 -36.69
C GLU A 34 5.71 12.64 -35.82
N SER A 35 5.15 11.44 -35.75
CA SER A 35 4.24 11.03 -34.71
C SER A 35 5.04 11.03 -33.38
N GLY A 36 5.35 12.21 -32.92
CA GLY A 36 5.79 12.48 -31.57
C GLY A 36 4.60 12.21 -30.67
N ASP A 37 4.61 11.04 -30.07
CA ASP A 37 3.85 10.73 -28.87
C ASP A 37 4.35 11.69 -27.77
N SER A 38 3.91 12.95 -27.81
CA SER A 38 4.22 13.98 -26.83
C SER A 38 3.37 13.72 -25.58
N ALA A 39 3.83 12.79 -24.74
CA ALA A 39 3.33 12.66 -23.40
C ALA A 39 3.44 14.04 -22.71
N LYS A 40 2.32 14.60 -22.34
CA LYS A 40 2.12 16.00 -21.91
C LYS A 40 2.91 16.40 -20.67
N GLY A 41 3.56 15.49 -19.95
CA GLY A 41 4.12 15.77 -18.63
C GLY A 41 5.38 15.01 -18.22
N GLY A 42 6.00 14.22 -19.10
CA GLY A 42 7.17 13.40 -18.72
C GLY A 42 6.81 12.11 -18.01
N THR A 43 7.81 11.45 -17.42
CA THR A 43 7.65 10.15 -16.74
C THR A 43 7.53 10.34 -15.23
N ILE A 44 6.61 9.65 -14.58
CA ILE A 44 6.41 9.60 -13.13
C ILE A 44 6.91 8.27 -12.60
N GLY A 45 7.75 8.31 -11.56
CA GLY A 45 8.23 7.13 -10.86
C GLY A 45 7.22 6.69 -9.77
N ILE A 46 6.89 5.41 -9.74
CA ILE A 46 5.98 4.81 -8.76
C ILE A 46 6.73 3.65 -8.11
N ALA A 47 6.97 3.73 -6.81
CA ALA A 47 7.66 2.69 -6.04
C ALA A 47 6.73 2.11 -4.99
N MET A 48 6.34 0.84 -5.18
CA MET A 48 5.46 0.08 -4.29
C MET A 48 6.26 -0.96 -3.49
N PRO A 49 5.77 -1.39 -2.31
CA PRO A 49 6.55 -2.26 -1.42
C PRO A 49 6.76 -3.67 -1.99
N THR A 50 5.70 -4.33 -2.44
CA THR A 50 5.74 -5.76 -2.75
C THR A 50 4.60 -6.17 -3.66
N LYS A 51 4.71 -7.35 -4.28
CA LYS A 51 3.61 -8.04 -4.97
C LYS A 51 2.99 -9.17 -4.14
N SER A 52 3.49 -9.41 -2.93
CA SER A 52 2.95 -10.46 -2.05
C SER A 52 1.56 -10.13 -1.50
N SER A 53 1.15 -8.85 -1.47
CA SER A 53 -0.20 -8.41 -1.16
C SER A 53 -0.91 -7.89 -2.41
N GLU A 54 -2.14 -8.38 -2.65
CA GLU A 54 -2.99 -7.98 -3.79
C GLU A 54 -3.22 -6.47 -3.82
N ARG A 55 -3.33 -5.87 -2.66
CA ARG A 55 -3.52 -4.44 -2.50
C ARG A 55 -2.45 -3.63 -3.23
N TRP A 56 -1.15 -3.94 -3.02
CA TRP A 56 -0.08 -3.15 -3.61
C TRP A 56 -0.01 -3.27 -5.13
N ILE A 57 -0.45 -4.41 -5.68
CA ILE A 57 -0.62 -4.56 -7.13
C ILE A 57 -1.76 -3.66 -7.62
N ALA A 58 -2.88 -3.62 -6.90
CA ALA A 58 -4.02 -2.77 -7.23
C ALA A 58 -3.65 -1.27 -7.11
N ASP A 59 -2.99 -0.86 -6.03
CA ASP A 59 -2.51 0.52 -5.82
C ASP A 59 -1.61 0.97 -6.96
N GLY A 60 -0.55 0.21 -7.28
CA GLY A 60 0.39 0.55 -8.34
C GLY A 60 -0.27 0.66 -9.71
N ASN A 61 -1.15 -0.28 -10.05
CA ASN A 61 -1.88 -0.26 -11.32
C ASN A 61 -2.89 0.88 -11.41
N ASN A 62 -3.57 1.22 -10.31
CA ASN A 62 -4.53 2.32 -10.27
C ASN A 62 -3.81 3.67 -10.42
N VAL A 63 -2.68 3.89 -9.71
CA VAL A 63 -1.85 5.09 -9.85
C VAL A 63 -1.34 5.21 -11.28
N LYS A 64 -0.78 4.14 -11.84
CA LYS A 64 -0.32 4.08 -13.22
C LYS A 64 -1.43 4.49 -14.19
N LYS A 65 -2.58 3.81 -14.12
CA LYS A 65 -3.73 4.07 -15.00
C LYS A 65 -4.22 5.52 -14.91
N ASP A 66 -4.31 6.08 -13.69
CA ASP A 66 -4.83 7.44 -13.51
C ASP A 66 -3.84 8.48 -14.08
N LEU A 67 -2.54 8.32 -13.82
CA LEU A 67 -1.50 9.20 -14.39
C LEU A 67 -1.42 9.10 -15.92
N GLU A 68 -1.50 7.89 -16.48
CA GLU A 68 -1.51 7.69 -17.94
C GLU A 68 -2.75 8.33 -18.58
N SER A 69 -3.91 8.29 -17.91
CA SER A 69 -5.12 8.99 -18.38
C SER A 69 -4.97 10.52 -18.40
N LYS A 70 -4.05 11.07 -17.60
CA LYS A 70 -3.71 12.50 -17.56
C LYS A 70 -2.61 12.87 -18.57
N GLY A 71 -2.07 11.90 -19.32
CA GLY A 71 -1.05 12.09 -20.34
C GLY A 71 0.40 11.98 -19.86
N TYR A 72 0.64 11.45 -18.66
CA TYR A 72 1.98 11.14 -18.16
C TYR A 72 2.44 9.76 -18.62
N LYS A 73 3.75 9.56 -18.75
CA LYS A 73 4.35 8.21 -18.76
C LYS A 73 4.60 7.76 -17.33
N THR A 74 4.62 6.46 -17.09
CA THR A 74 4.83 5.91 -15.76
C THR A 74 5.90 4.83 -15.74
N GLN A 75 6.65 4.76 -14.65
CA GLN A 75 7.53 3.64 -14.32
C GLN A 75 7.14 3.11 -12.95
N LEU A 76 6.58 1.90 -12.93
CA LEU A 76 6.13 1.21 -11.73
C LEU A 76 7.12 0.13 -11.35
N VAL A 77 7.66 0.22 -10.13
CA VAL A 77 8.60 -0.75 -9.55
C VAL A 77 8.08 -1.28 -8.21
N TYR A 78 8.54 -2.47 -7.84
CA TYR A 78 8.21 -3.12 -6.57
C TYR A 78 9.50 -3.52 -5.86
N GLY A 79 9.64 -3.15 -4.59
CA GLY A 79 10.82 -3.43 -3.77
C GLY A 79 10.86 -4.84 -3.19
N GLU A 80 9.80 -5.64 -3.36
CA GLU A 80 9.67 -7.05 -2.92
C GLU A 80 10.04 -7.24 -1.45
N ASP A 81 9.59 -6.31 -0.59
CA ASP A 81 9.82 -6.25 0.86
C ASP A 81 11.30 -6.07 1.26
N ASP A 82 12.17 -5.69 0.30
CA ASP A 82 13.58 -5.36 0.52
C ASP A 82 13.77 -3.84 0.45
N PRO A 83 14.08 -3.15 1.58
CA PRO A 83 14.29 -1.69 1.60
C PRO A 83 15.45 -1.22 0.76
N ASP A 84 16.55 -1.98 0.69
CA ASP A 84 17.75 -1.59 -0.05
C ASP A 84 17.48 -1.70 -1.56
N GLN A 85 16.75 -2.72 -1.98
CA GLN A 85 16.26 -2.83 -3.36
C GLN A 85 15.35 -1.66 -3.72
N GLN A 86 14.43 -1.28 -2.83
CA GLN A 86 13.52 -0.16 -3.10
C GLN A 86 14.29 1.16 -3.23
N VAL A 87 15.27 1.43 -2.35
CA VAL A 87 16.14 2.60 -2.45
C VAL A 87 16.86 2.63 -3.79
N SER A 88 17.50 1.52 -4.18
CA SER A 88 18.22 1.43 -5.48
C SER A 88 17.29 1.64 -6.67
N GLN A 89 16.06 1.15 -6.61
CA GLN A 89 15.06 1.39 -7.67
C GLN A 89 14.68 2.87 -7.76
N ILE A 90 14.51 3.57 -6.63
CA ILE A 90 14.20 5.01 -6.61
C ILE A 90 15.40 5.81 -7.13
N GLU A 91 16.64 5.48 -6.79
CA GLU A 91 17.85 6.10 -7.36
C GLU A 91 17.89 5.97 -8.88
N ASN A 92 17.54 4.80 -9.40
CA ASN A 92 17.43 4.58 -10.84
C ASN A 92 16.34 5.45 -11.49
N LEU A 93 15.18 5.60 -10.86
CA LEU A 93 14.10 6.48 -11.33
C LEU A 93 14.56 7.95 -11.38
N ILE A 94 15.27 8.42 -10.35
CA ILE A 94 15.83 9.77 -10.29
C ILE A 94 16.85 9.97 -11.43
N THR A 95 17.77 9.04 -11.62
CA THR A 95 18.78 9.06 -12.68
C THR A 95 18.16 9.10 -14.09
N GLN A 96 17.03 8.43 -14.29
CA GLN A 96 16.26 8.45 -15.53
C GLN A 96 15.47 9.75 -15.74
N GLY A 97 15.49 10.67 -14.78
CA GLY A 97 14.91 12.00 -14.90
C GLY A 97 13.38 12.01 -14.79
N VAL A 98 12.79 11.16 -13.94
CA VAL A 98 11.36 11.24 -13.63
C VAL A 98 10.99 12.62 -13.11
N LYS A 99 9.75 13.04 -13.33
CA LYS A 99 9.29 14.39 -12.98
C LYS A 99 8.67 14.48 -11.58
N ALA A 100 8.24 13.36 -11.03
CA ALA A 100 7.78 13.21 -9.65
C ALA A 100 7.94 11.76 -9.21
N LEU A 101 7.92 11.55 -7.90
CA LEU A 101 7.95 10.24 -7.27
C LEU A 101 6.69 10.05 -6.41
N ILE A 102 6.06 8.87 -6.55
CA ILE A 102 5.04 8.37 -5.64
C ILE A 102 5.64 7.15 -4.95
N VAL A 103 5.83 7.21 -3.64
CA VAL A 103 6.59 6.20 -2.89
C VAL A 103 5.76 5.67 -1.72
N ALA A 104 5.46 4.37 -1.74
CA ALA A 104 4.99 3.63 -0.58
C ALA A 104 6.20 2.90 0.04
N ALA A 105 6.78 3.47 1.09
CA ALA A 105 8.04 2.99 1.65
C ALA A 105 7.89 1.62 2.32
N ILE A 106 8.83 0.71 2.08
CA ILE A 106 8.95 -0.56 2.81
C ILE A 106 9.37 -0.28 4.25
N ASP A 107 10.45 0.48 4.42
CA ASP A 107 10.91 1.00 5.70
C ASP A 107 10.81 2.53 5.69
N ASN A 108 10.08 3.07 6.66
CA ASN A 108 9.78 4.50 6.73
C ASN A 108 11.01 5.39 7.04
N LYS A 109 12.15 4.82 7.41
CA LYS A 109 13.39 5.55 7.78
C LYS A 109 14.54 5.37 6.79
N SER A 110 14.43 4.43 5.85
CA SER A 110 15.52 4.11 4.91
C SER A 110 15.69 5.12 3.77
N MET A 111 14.75 6.06 3.59
CA MET A 111 14.60 6.87 2.38
C MET A 111 15.39 8.20 2.40
N ASN A 112 15.97 8.61 3.52
CA ASN A 112 16.46 9.99 3.70
C ASN A 112 17.48 10.42 2.64
N ASN A 113 18.46 9.56 2.31
CA ASN A 113 19.51 9.89 1.35
C ASN A 113 18.97 9.97 -0.08
N VAL A 114 18.14 9.02 -0.48
CA VAL A 114 17.58 9.00 -1.84
C VAL A 114 16.58 10.14 -2.04
N LEU A 115 15.84 10.56 -1.01
CA LEU A 115 14.97 11.73 -1.09
C LEU A 115 15.75 13.05 -1.13
N GLN A 116 16.97 13.10 -0.59
CA GLN A 116 17.86 14.25 -0.81
C GLN A 116 18.29 14.34 -2.29
N GLN A 117 18.62 13.20 -2.92
CA GLN A 117 18.93 13.18 -4.36
C GLN A 117 17.73 13.64 -5.21
N ALA A 118 16.50 13.21 -4.85
CA ALA A 118 15.28 13.68 -5.51
C ALA A 118 15.13 15.22 -5.39
N LYS A 119 15.37 15.77 -4.19
CA LYS A 119 15.35 17.22 -3.94
C LYS A 119 16.37 17.98 -4.77
N ASP A 120 17.60 17.47 -4.84
CA ASP A 120 18.68 18.10 -5.61
C ASP A 120 18.38 18.10 -7.13
N ALA A 121 17.63 17.10 -7.58
CA ALA A 121 17.12 16.99 -8.94
C ALA A 121 15.79 17.75 -9.17
N ASN A 122 15.25 18.46 -8.18
CA ASN A 122 13.94 19.13 -8.21
C ASN A 122 12.77 18.20 -8.52
N ILE A 123 12.82 16.96 -8.04
CA ILE A 123 11.78 15.95 -8.21
C ILE A 123 10.90 15.94 -6.93
N PRO A 124 9.63 16.36 -6.99
CA PRO A 124 8.72 16.29 -5.85
C PRO A 124 8.37 14.86 -5.47
N VAL A 125 8.15 14.64 -4.17
CA VAL A 125 7.89 13.32 -3.58
C VAL A 125 6.56 13.30 -2.86
N ILE A 126 5.68 12.40 -3.29
CA ILE A 126 4.43 12.05 -2.59
C ILE A 126 4.67 10.76 -1.80
N SER A 127 4.57 10.84 -0.48
CA SER A 127 4.48 9.65 0.36
C SER A 127 3.09 9.05 0.18
N TYR A 128 3.03 7.78 -0.23
CA TYR A 128 1.80 7.09 -0.58
C TYR A 128 1.45 6.05 0.47
N ASP A 129 0.27 6.14 1.08
CA ASP A 129 -0.22 5.26 2.14
C ASP A 129 0.67 5.23 3.39
N ARG A 130 1.97 5.00 3.26
CA ARG A 130 2.96 4.90 4.33
C ARG A 130 3.78 6.18 4.43
N LEU A 131 3.73 6.87 5.58
CA LEU A 131 4.48 8.11 5.79
C LEU A 131 5.98 7.84 5.93
N ILE A 132 6.78 8.48 5.08
CA ILE A 132 8.24 8.46 5.18
C ILE A 132 8.69 9.41 6.31
N LEU A 133 9.50 8.88 7.23
CA LEU A 133 9.96 9.58 8.42
C LEU A 133 11.37 10.16 8.26
N GLY A 134 11.66 11.22 9.02
CA GLY A 134 13.00 11.78 9.18
C GLY A 134 13.50 12.59 8.01
N SER A 135 12.74 12.75 6.93
CA SER A 135 13.14 13.54 5.76
C SER A 135 12.33 14.82 5.63
N PRO A 136 12.97 15.99 5.44
CA PRO A 136 12.28 17.23 5.08
C PRO A 136 11.78 17.22 3.63
N ASN A 137 12.22 16.27 2.81
CA ASN A 137 12.03 16.22 1.35
C ASN A 137 10.81 15.39 0.93
N VAL A 138 9.86 15.14 1.84
CA VAL A 138 8.53 14.62 1.53
C VAL A 138 7.61 15.82 1.33
N ASP A 139 7.06 16.02 0.14
CA ASP A 139 6.25 17.20 -0.14
C ASP A 139 4.82 17.06 0.36
N TYR A 140 4.18 15.92 0.08
CA TYR A 140 2.80 15.62 0.49
C TYR A 140 2.64 14.16 0.90
N TYR A 141 1.54 13.89 1.60
CA TYR A 141 1.16 12.55 2.02
C TYR A 141 -0.28 12.25 1.57
N ALA A 142 -0.47 11.16 0.87
CA ALA A 142 -1.78 10.63 0.48
C ALA A 142 -2.04 9.33 1.24
N SER A 143 -3.09 9.27 2.04
CA SER A 143 -3.42 8.10 2.85
C SER A 143 -4.91 8.05 3.22
N PHE A 144 -5.24 7.16 4.12
CA PHE A 144 -6.51 7.11 4.84
C PHE A 144 -6.33 7.65 6.27
N ASP A 145 -7.44 7.94 6.95
CA ASP A 145 -7.40 8.20 8.39
C ASP A 145 -7.00 6.92 9.13
N ASN A 146 -5.72 6.83 9.45
CA ASN A 146 -5.13 5.62 10.03
C ASN A 146 -5.57 5.38 11.48
N GLU A 147 -5.83 6.42 12.26
CA GLU A 147 -6.36 6.26 13.61
C GLU A 147 -7.78 5.73 13.55
N LYS A 148 -8.58 6.25 12.62
CA LYS A 148 -9.95 5.78 12.38
C LYS A 148 -10.05 4.31 12.00
N VAL A 149 -9.09 3.79 11.24
CA VAL A 149 -9.01 2.35 10.94
C VAL A 149 -8.99 1.54 12.23
N GLY A 150 -8.10 1.88 13.17
CA GLY A 150 -8.02 1.21 14.47
C GLY A 150 -9.28 1.37 15.31
N GLU A 151 -9.86 2.58 15.35
CA GLU A 151 -11.12 2.82 16.04
C GLU A 151 -12.26 1.94 15.52
N LEU A 152 -12.36 1.77 14.20
CA LEU A 152 -13.37 0.91 13.58
C LEU A 152 -13.20 -0.56 14.02
N GLN A 153 -11.95 -1.06 14.04
CA GLN A 153 -11.66 -2.42 14.49
C GLN A 153 -12.00 -2.60 15.99
N GLY A 154 -11.53 -1.70 16.83
CA GLY A 154 -11.83 -1.74 18.28
C GLY A 154 -13.32 -1.62 18.57
N THR A 155 -14.01 -0.70 17.89
CA THR A 155 -15.47 -0.51 18.02
C THR A 155 -16.23 -1.77 17.63
N TYR A 156 -15.86 -2.40 16.51
CA TYR A 156 -16.48 -3.64 16.07
C TYR A 156 -16.38 -4.74 17.13
N ILE A 157 -15.20 -4.91 17.73
CA ILE A 157 -14.98 -5.91 18.79
C ILE A 157 -15.90 -5.65 19.99
N VAL A 158 -15.94 -4.44 20.53
CA VAL A 158 -16.74 -4.15 21.74
C VAL A 158 -18.24 -4.21 21.47
N GLU A 159 -18.68 -3.87 20.26
CA GLU A 159 -20.09 -4.01 19.83
C GLU A 159 -20.50 -5.49 19.73
N LYS A 160 -19.72 -6.30 19.01
CA LYS A 160 -20.05 -7.73 18.81
C LYS A 160 -19.94 -8.55 20.09
N LEU A 161 -19.09 -8.13 21.04
CA LEU A 161 -19.05 -8.74 22.37
C LEU A 161 -20.21 -8.27 23.28
N GLY A 162 -21.02 -7.28 22.88
CA GLY A 162 -22.10 -6.71 23.69
C GLY A 162 -21.60 -5.89 24.88
N LEU A 163 -20.37 -5.39 24.81
CA LEU A 163 -19.78 -4.54 25.84
C LEU A 163 -20.19 -3.08 25.69
N LYS A 164 -20.34 -2.59 24.44
CA LYS A 164 -20.67 -1.19 24.17
C LYS A 164 -22.06 -0.78 24.67
N ASP A 165 -23.05 -1.63 24.48
CA ASP A 165 -24.42 -1.41 24.93
C ASP A 165 -24.69 -1.95 26.35
N GLY A 166 -23.67 -2.58 26.96
CA GLY A 166 -23.76 -3.17 28.30
C GLY A 166 -24.60 -4.44 28.38
N SER A 167 -25.01 -5.04 27.26
CA SER A 167 -25.79 -6.27 27.22
C SER A 167 -25.02 -7.47 27.79
N LYS A 168 -23.70 -7.41 27.75
CA LYS A 168 -22.80 -8.36 28.40
C LYS A 168 -21.74 -7.64 29.23
N LYS A 169 -21.23 -8.30 30.25
CA LYS A 169 -20.28 -7.69 31.18
C LYS A 169 -18.85 -8.22 31.10
N GLY A 170 -18.65 -9.31 30.35
CA GLY A 170 -17.35 -10.01 30.31
C GLY A 170 -17.10 -10.81 31.63
N PRO A 171 -15.85 -11.26 31.94
CA PRO A 171 -14.66 -11.01 31.11
C PRO A 171 -14.66 -11.78 29.79
N PHE A 172 -14.12 -11.17 28.73
CA PHE A 172 -13.85 -11.81 27.45
C PHE A 172 -12.34 -11.82 27.20
N ASN A 173 -11.83 -12.89 26.60
CA ASN A 173 -10.42 -13.03 26.30
C ASN A 173 -10.13 -12.46 24.91
N ILE A 174 -9.22 -11.51 24.85
CA ILE A 174 -8.78 -10.86 23.61
C ILE A 174 -7.27 -11.02 23.43
N GLU A 175 -6.82 -11.23 22.20
CA GLU A 175 -5.41 -11.10 21.83
C GLU A 175 -5.21 -9.94 20.86
N LEU A 176 -4.04 -9.29 20.98
CA LEU A 176 -3.70 -8.10 20.23
C LEU A 176 -2.60 -8.41 19.22
N PHE A 177 -2.81 -8.02 17.98
CA PHE A 177 -1.80 -8.02 16.92
C PHE A 177 -1.70 -6.61 16.33
N ALA A 178 -0.50 -6.24 15.92
CA ALA A 178 -0.21 -4.98 15.25
C ALA A 178 0.61 -5.24 13.97
N GLY A 179 0.66 -4.26 13.10
CA GLY A 179 1.41 -4.29 11.85
C GLY A 179 2.93 -4.27 12.03
N SER A 180 3.64 -3.98 10.96
CA SER A 180 5.10 -3.91 10.97
C SER A 180 5.62 -2.69 11.72
N ASN A 181 6.70 -2.84 12.45
CA ASN A 181 7.31 -1.75 13.23
C ASN A 181 8.11 -0.76 12.37
N ASP A 182 8.38 -1.10 11.11
CA ASP A 182 9.00 -0.23 10.11
C ASP A 182 7.99 0.57 9.28
N ASP A 183 6.70 0.42 9.58
CA ASP A 183 5.60 1.18 9.01
C ASP A 183 4.99 2.11 10.07
N ASN A 184 5.01 3.43 9.78
CA ASN A 184 4.48 4.45 10.69
C ASN A 184 2.97 4.28 10.97
N ASN A 185 2.22 3.70 10.04
CA ASN A 185 0.77 3.51 10.19
C ASN A 185 0.44 2.57 11.35
N THR A 186 1.30 1.59 11.63
CA THR A 186 1.13 0.60 12.71
C THR A 186 0.81 1.26 14.05
N ARG A 187 1.48 2.36 14.38
CA ARG A 187 1.23 3.07 15.64
C ARG A 187 -0.15 3.72 15.68
N TYR A 188 -0.61 4.30 14.55
CA TYR A 188 -1.94 4.95 14.48
C TYR A 188 -3.05 3.93 14.53
N PHE A 189 -2.95 2.83 13.76
CA PHE A 189 -3.91 1.73 13.83
C PHE A 189 -4.02 1.17 15.25
N PHE A 190 -2.87 0.89 15.88
CA PHE A 190 -2.87 0.35 17.24
C PHE A 190 -3.41 1.37 18.25
N GLN A 191 -3.04 2.63 18.15
CA GLN A 191 -3.54 3.69 19.02
C GLN A 191 -5.05 3.86 18.88
N GLY A 192 -5.58 3.93 17.66
CA GLY A 192 -7.02 4.05 17.42
C GLY A 192 -7.80 2.87 18.02
N ALA A 193 -7.31 1.63 17.84
CA ALA A 193 -7.92 0.46 18.44
C ALA A 193 -7.85 0.51 19.99
N MET A 194 -6.71 0.88 20.55
CA MET A 194 -6.53 0.94 22.00
C MET A 194 -7.31 2.09 22.65
N ASN A 195 -7.56 3.21 21.95
CA ASN A 195 -8.46 4.25 22.45
C ASN A 195 -9.85 3.70 22.76
N VAL A 196 -10.31 2.70 22.02
CA VAL A 196 -11.59 2.03 22.24
C VAL A 196 -11.47 0.87 23.24
N LEU A 197 -10.44 0.03 23.12
CA LEU A 197 -10.33 -1.23 23.89
C LEU A 197 -9.79 -1.03 25.31
N GLN A 198 -8.86 -0.08 25.52
CA GLN A 198 -8.17 0.12 26.79
C GLN A 198 -9.12 0.32 27.98
N PRO A 199 -10.21 1.13 27.89
CA PRO A 199 -11.16 1.29 28.97
C PRO A 199 -11.82 -0.03 29.44
N TYR A 200 -12.01 -0.98 28.53
CA TYR A 200 -12.56 -2.31 28.86
C TYR A 200 -11.51 -3.25 29.43
N ILE A 201 -10.25 -3.12 29.00
CA ILE A 201 -9.12 -3.84 29.59
C ILE A 201 -8.89 -3.38 31.03
N ASP A 202 -8.87 -2.09 31.29
CA ASP A 202 -8.70 -1.51 32.64
C ASP A 202 -9.80 -1.97 33.61
N LYS A 203 -11.03 -2.08 33.11
CA LYS A 203 -12.17 -2.61 33.86
C LYS A 203 -12.19 -4.15 33.95
N LYS A 204 -11.21 -4.85 33.38
CA LYS A 204 -11.15 -6.32 33.30
C LYS A 204 -12.34 -6.96 32.60
N GLN A 205 -13.04 -6.21 31.77
CA GLN A 205 -14.09 -6.72 30.88
C GLN A 205 -13.51 -7.38 29.63
N LEU A 206 -12.31 -6.93 29.23
CA LEU A 206 -11.41 -7.59 28.26
C LEU A 206 -10.13 -8.01 28.99
N VAL A 207 -9.66 -9.24 28.72
CA VAL A 207 -8.46 -9.80 29.32
C VAL A 207 -7.51 -10.26 28.23
N VAL A 208 -6.33 -9.67 28.16
CA VAL A 208 -5.24 -10.12 27.26
C VAL A 208 -4.45 -11.21 28.00
N ARG A 209 -4.77 -12.47 27.71
CA ARG A 209 -4.20 -13.60 28.48
C ARG A 209 -2.73 -13.83 28.24
N SER A 210 -2.25 -13.52 27.05
CA SER A 210 -0.81 -13.53 26.76
C SER A 210 -0.02 -12.51 27.59
N GLY A 211 -0.71 -11.51 28.17
CA GLY A 211 -0.08 -10.35 28.82
C GLY A 211 0.64 -9.40 27.87
N GLN A 212 0.59 -9.65 26.56
CA GLN A 212 1.24 -8.83 25.54
C GLN A 212 0.32 -7.66 25.15
N THR A 213 0.50 -6.52 25.81
CA THR A 213 -0.35 -5.33 25.65
C THR A 213 0.36 -4.14 25.03
N LYS A 214 1.71 -4.18 24.97
CA LYS A 214 2.50 -3.08 24.41
C LYS A 214 2.74 -3.27 22.92
N LEU A 215 2.72 -2.17 22.18
CA LEU A 215 2.88 -2.19 20.71
C LEU A 215 4.10 -3.03 20.27
N ASN A 216 5.26 -2.84 20.89
CA ASN A 216 6.48 -3.57 20.54
C ASN A 216 6.46 -5.08 20.83
N GLN A 217 5.45 -5.57 21.58
CA GLN A 217 5.28 -7.00 21.85
C GLN A 217 4.35 -7.68 20.82
N VAL A 218 3.58 -6.90 20.09
CA VAL A 218 2.48 -7.38 19.25
C VAL A 218 2.66 -7.08 17.77
N THR A 219 3.78 -6.43 17.39
CA THR A 219 4.10 -6.11 15.98
C THR A 219 4.39 -7.38 15.17
N THR A 220 4.07 -7.32 13.89
CA THR A 220 4.27 -8.39 12.90
C THR A 220 5.13 -7.84 11.76
N LEU A 221 6.41 -8.17 11.76
CA LEU A 221 7.38 -7.64 10.78
C LEU A 221 6.92 -7.96 9.35
N ARG A 222 7.03 -6.96 8.46
CA ARG A 222 6.61 -7.03 7.05
C ARG A 222 5.13 -7.42 6.86
N TRP A 223 4.30 -7.28 7.90
CA TRP A 223 2.89 -7.66 7.84
C TRP A 223 2.67 -9.15 7.49
N ASP A 224 3.66 -9.99 7.77
CA ASP A 224 3.71 -11.39 7.32
C ASP A 224 2.73 -12.29 8.08
N GLY A 225 1.83 -12.92 7.33
CA GLY A 225 0.79 -13.80 7.87
C GLY A 225 1.35 -15.06 8.52
N GLY A 226 2.48 -15.60 8.03
CA GLY A 226 3.14 -16.77 8.63
C GLY A 226 3.74 -16.46 9.99
N THR A 227 4.32 -15.27 10.15
CA THR A 227 4.81 -14.76 11.45
C THR A 227 3.64 -14.58 12.42
N ALA A 228 2.49 -14.08 11.95
CA ALA A 228 1.29 -13.94 12.77
C ALA A 228 0.72 -15.30 13.18
N GLN A 229 0.68 -16.26 12.26
CA GLN A 229 0.26 -17.63 12.54
C GLN A 229 1.10 -18.25 13.64
N LYS A 230 2.44 -18.22 13.49
CA LYS A 230 3.36 -18.76 14.50
C LYS A 230 3.15 -18.13 15.86
N ARG A 231 3.03 -16.79 15.93
CA ARG A 231 2.77 -16.10 17.20
C ARG A 231 1.43 -16.53 17.81
N MET A 232 0.38 -16.72 17.00
CA MET A 232 -0.91 -17.19 17.50
C MET A 232 -0.83 -18.63 18.02
N ASP A 233 -0.10 -19.55 17.35
CA ASP A 233 0.15 -20.91 17.83
C ASP A 233 0.86 -20.90 19.19
N ASP A 234 1.89 -20.05 19.36
CA ASP A 234 2.60 -19.89 20.62
C ASP A 234 1.67 -19.37 21.75
N ILE A 235 0.81 -18.42 21.45
CA ILE A 235 -0.19 -17.86 22.39
C ILE A 235 -1.20 -18.94 22.78
N LEU A 236 -1.77 -19.68 21.84
CA LEU A 236 -2.73 -20.75 22.10
C LEU A 236 -2.14 -21.81 23.02
N THR A 237 -0.92 -22.24 22.72
CA THR A 237 -0.21 -23.27 23.50
C THR A 237 0.13 -22.80 24.93
N SER A 238 0.53 -21.53 25.09
CA SER A 238 0.97 -21.00 26.39
C SER A 238 -0.16 -20.51 27.29
N ALA A 239 -1.16 -19.80 26.73
CA ALA A 239 -2.14 -19.04 27.49
C ALA A 239 -3.57 -19.59 27.42
N TYR A 240 -3.90 -20.49 26.47
CA TYR A 240 -5.28 -20.93 26.21
C TYR A 240 -5.53 -22.43 26.41
N LYS A 241 -4.74 -23.12 27.21
CA LYS A 241 -4.94 -24.58 27.49
C LYS A 241 -6.30 -24.93 28.06
N ARG A 242 -6.95 -24.04 28.80
CA ARG A 242 -8.25 -24.27 29.48
C ARG A 242 -9.28 -23.19 29.17
N GLU A 243 -8.90 -22.20 28.46
CA GLU A 243 -9.72 -21.04 28.13
C GLU A 243 -9.87 -20.94 26.62
N ARG A 244 -10.71 -20.07 26.14
CA ARG A 244 -10.84 -19.80 24.71
C ARG A 244 -10.56 -18.33 24.42
N VAL A 245 -10.16 -18.06 23.20
CA VAL A 245 -10.09 -16.70 22.64
C VAL A 245 -11.50 -16.29 22.23
N ASP A 246 -11.96 -15.10 22.65
CA ASP A 246 -13.24 -14.53 22.28
C ASP A 246 -13.12 -13.49 21.17
N ALA A 247 -11.98 -12.77 21.11
CA ALA A 247 -11.68 -11.81 20.07
C ALA A 247 -10.18 -11.72 19.77
N VAL A 248 -9.85 -11.32 18.57
CA VAL A 248 -8.49 -10.98 18.15
C VAL A 248 -8.54 -9.64 17.41
N LEU A 249 -7.83 -8.64 17.94
CA LEU A 249 -7.50 -7.45 17.19
C LEU A 249 -6.43 -7.82 16.16
N SER A 250 -6.78 -7.86 14.90
CA SER A 250 -5.86 -8.07 13.78
C SER A 250 -5.87 -6.84 12.88
N PRO A 251 -4.70 -6.26 12.57
CA PRO A 251 -4.63 -4.97 11.88
C PRO A 251 -4.77 -5.08 10.36
N TYR A 252 -4.68 -6.30 9.77
CA TYR A 252 -4.60 -6.52 8.33
C TYR A 252 -5.07 -7.93 7.93
N ASP A 253 -5.68 -8.04 6.77
CA ASP A 253 -6.30 -9.28 6.28
C ASP A 253 -5.33 -10.46 6.14
N GLY A 254 -4.12 -10.23 5.61
CA GLY A 254 -3.10 -11.27 5.51
C GLY A 254 -2.66 -11.81 6.89
N ILE A 255 -2.57 -10.95 7.90
CA ILE A 255 -2.34 -11.33 9.30
C ILE A 255 -3.52 -12.13 9.83
N SER A 256 -4.76 -11.72 9.52
CA SER A 256 -5.99 -12.40 9.95
C SER A 256 -6.08 -13.84 9.38
N ILE A 257 -5.67 -14.02 8.13
CA ILE A 257 -5.60 -15.35 7.49
C ILE A 257 -4.62 -16.26 8.26
N GLY A 258 -3.43 -15.75 8.62
CA GLY A 258 -2.47 -16.50 9.43
C GLY A 258 -3.01 -16.85 10.82
N ILE A 259 -3.65 -15.89 11.50
CA ILE A 259 -4.30 -16.10 12.81
C ILE A 259 -5.40 -17.16 12.70
N LEU A 260 -6.26 -17.07 11.67
CA LEU A 260 -7.33 -18.04 11.46
C LEU A 260 -6.81 -19.44 11.16
N SER A 261 -5.65 -19.55 10.50
CA SER A 261 -4.98 -20.84 10.28
C SER A 261 -4.56 -21.49 11.61
N ALA A 262 -3.91 -20.73 12.49
CA ALA A 262 -3.54 -21.19 13.84
C ALA A 262 -4.76 -21.58 14.68
N LEU A 263 -5.80 -20.74 14.69
CA LEU A 263 -7.05 -21.02 15.41
C LEU A 263 -7.69 -22.32 14.92
N LYS A 264 -7.80 -22.53 13.62
CA LYS A 264 -8.38 -23.76 13.05
C LYS A 264 -7.55 -25.00 13.36
N SER A 265 -6.23 -24.87 13.44
CA SER A 265 -5.32 -25.96 13.83
C SER A 265 -5.53 -26.35 15.30
N ASP A 266 -6.08 -25.48 16.12
CA ASP A 266 -6.44 -25.70 17.53
C ASP A 266 -7.97 -25.87 17.71
N ASP A 267 -8.62 -26.51 16.71
CA ASP A 267 -10.05 -26.90 16.70
C ASP A 267 -11.07 -25.76 16.77
N TYR A 268 -10.68 -24.48 16.67
CA TYR A 268 -11.63 -23.39 16.52
C TYR A 268 -12.39 -23.50 15.20
N GLY A 269 -13.67 -23.14 15.24
CA GLY A 269 -14.61 -23.29 14.13
C GLY A 269 -15.50 -24.53 14.28
N SER A 270 -15.23 -25.39 15.28
CA SER A 270 -16.14 -26.50 15.68
C SER A 270 -17.34 -25.96 16.46
N LYS A 271 -18.37 -26.81 16.64
CA LYS A 271 -19.54 -26.46 17.45
C LYS A 271 -19.19 -26.17 18.91
N SER A 272 -18.21 -26.88 19.46
CA SER A 272 -17.74 -26.74 20.85
C SER A 272 -16.79 -25.57 21.05
N LYS A 273 -16.09 -25.15 19.98
CA LYS A 273 -15.07 -24.11 20.02
C LYS A 273 -15.22 -23.15 18.82
N PRO A 274 -16.25 -22.28 18.83
CA PRO A 274 -16.50 -21.39 17.71
C PRO A 274 -15.32 -20.43 17.47
N LEU A 275 -15.17 -19.95 16.24
CA LEU A 275 -14.18 -18.93 15.91
C LEU A 275 -14.43 -17.65 16.72
N PRO A 276 -13.38 -16.98 17.21
CA PRO A 276 -13.48 -15.69 17.85
C PRO A 276 -13.84 -14.59 16.84
N ILE A 277 -14.15 -13.40 17.34
CA ILE A 277 -14.19 -12.20 16.52
C ILE A 277 -12.76 -11.94 16.03
N VAL A 278 -12.55 -11.87 14.70
CA VAL A 278 -11.26 -11.52 14.10
C VAL A 278 -11.47 -10.32 13.18
N THR A 279 -10.75 -9.23 13.46
CA THR A 279 -10.76 -8.03 12.61
C THR A 279 -9.78 -8.17 11.44
N GLY A 280 -9.73 -7.20 10.55
CA GLY A 280 -8.80 -7.12 9.42
C GLY A 280 -8.84 -5.74 8.78
N GLN A 281 -8.10 -5.57 7.70
CA GLN A 281 -8.03 -4.36 6.90
C GLN A 281 -7.63 -4.71 5.47
N ASP A 282 -8.02 -3.87 4.52
CA ASP A 282 -7.74 -3.81 3.09
C ASP A 282 -8.74 -4.55 2.19
N ALA A 283 -9.69 -5.29 2.75
CA ALA A 283 -10.73 -6.01 2.01
C ALA A 283 -10.15 -6.88 0.87
N GLU A 284 -9.07 -7.64 1.19
CA GLU A 284 -8.49 -8.59 0.25
C GLU A 284 -9.49 -9.69 -0.11
N LEU A 285 -9.44 -10.18 -1.35
CA LEU A 285 -10.41 -11.13 -1.88
C LEU A 285 -10.59 -12.38 -0.98
N ALA A 286 -9.48 -12.94 -0.49
CA ALA A 286 -9.51 -14.10 0.40
C ALA A 286 -10.22 -13.80 1.73
N SER A 287 -10.04 -12.60 2.27
CA SER A 287 -10.68 -12.16 3.52
C SER A 287 -12.15 -11.86 3.33
N VAL A 288 -12.56 -11.26 2.22
CA VAL A 288 -13.99 -11.05 1.93
C VAL A 288 -14.70 -12.40 1.78
N LYS A 289 -14.09 -13.39 1.10
CA LYS A 289 -14.60 -14.78 1.10
C LYS A 289 -14.70 -15.37 2.51
N SER A 290 -13.70 -15.15 3.34
CA SER A 290 -13.66 -15.59 4.74
C SER A 290 -14.78 -14.94 5.58
N ILE A 291 -15.08 -13.67 5.35
CA ILE A 291 -16.20 -12.94 5.99
C ILE A 291 -17.54 -13.53 5.55
N ILE A 292 -17.73 -13.76 4.25
CA ILE A 292 -18.95 -14.38 3.72
C ILE A 292 -19.16 -15.79 4.33
N ALA A 293 -18.07 -16.54 4.51
CA ALA A 293 -18.08 -17.86 5.14
C ALA A 293 -18.17 -17.84 6.68
N ASN A 294 -18.32 -16.68 7.32
CA ASN A 294 -18.34 -16.48 8.77
C ASN A 294 -17.05 -16.97 9.49
N GLN A 295 -15.91 -16.86 8.86
CA GLN A 295 -14.63 -17.23 9.45
C GLN A 295 -13.88 -16.00 9.98
N GLN A 296 -13.71 -14.97 9.18
CA GLN A 296 -13.30 -13.63 9.62
C GLN A 296 -14.56 -12.79 9.91
N SER A 297 -14.48 -11.88 10.89
CA SER A 297 -15.67 -11.15 11.31
C SER A 297 -15.87 -9.86 10.52
N MET A 298 -14.80 -9.15 10.24
CA MET A 298 -14.83 -7.88 9.50
C MET A 298 -13.47 -7.56 8.89
N THR A 299 -13.49 -6.63 7.96
CA THR A 299 -12.30 -5.93 7.45
C THR A 299 -12.56 -4.43 7.40
N VAL A 300 -11.53 -3.62 7.39
CA VAL A 300 -11.64 -2.19 7.09
C VAL A 300 -11.29 -1.97 5.62
N TYR A 301 -12.29 -1.58 4.84
CA TYR A 301 -12.14 -1.30 3.43
C TYR A 301 -11.52 0.07 3.20
N LYS A 302 -10.50 0.10 2.36
CA LYS A 302 -9.80 1.27 1.87
C LYS A 302 -9.79 1.24 0.34
N ASP A 303 -10.51 2.14 -0.31
CA ASP A 303 -10.60 2.14 -1.77
C ASP A 303 -9.31 2.65 -2.42
N THR A 304 -8.47 1.72 -2.87
CA THR A 304 -7.18 2.00 -3.52
C THR A 304 -7.33 2.85 -4.79
N ARG A 305 -8.50 2.80 -5.44
CA ARG A 305 -8.80 3.61 -6.65
C ARG A 305 -8.91 5.09 -6.29
N GLN A 306 -9.51 5.39 -5.13
CA GLN A 306 -9.62 6.77 -4.63
C GLN A 306 -8.26 7.29 -4.15
N LEU A 307 -7.47 6.45 -3.45
CA LEU A 307 -6.14 6.84 -3.00
C LEU A 307 -5.20 7.12 -4.18
N ALA A 308 -5.23 6.27 -5.20
CA ALA A 308 -4.48 6.47 -6.44
C ALA A 308 -4.83 7.80 -7.11
N LYS A 309 -6.13 8.14 -7.19
CA LYS A 309 -6.61 9.41 -7.74
C LYS A 309 -6.12 10.61 -6.93
N VAL A 310 -6.12 10.52 -5.61
CA VAL A 310 -5.57 11.59 -4.74
C VAL A 310 -4.10 11.82 -5.04
N ALA A 311 -3.26 10.78 -5.01
CA ALA A 311 -1.83 10.89 -5.27
C ALA A 311 -1.53 11.40 -6.70
N SER A 312 -2.24 10.89 -7.69
CA SER A 312 -2.11 11.35 -9.08
C SER A 312 -2.53 12.81 -9.27
N ASN A 313 -3.56 13.26 -8.57
CA ASN A 313 -3.96 14.68 -8.57
C ASN A 313 -2.93 15.56 -7.88
N MET A 314 -2.29 15.09 -6.81
CA MET A 314 -1.19 15.83 -6.16
C MET A 314 -0.02 16.02 -7.13
N VAL A 315 0.40 14.96 -7.84
CA VAL A 315 1.45 15.04 -8.85
C VAL A 315 1.05 16.00 -9.98
N ASP A 316 -0.16 15.85 -10.53
CA ASP A 316 -0.63 16.71 -11.61
C ASP A 316 -0.68 18.21 -11.18
N ALA A 317 -1.11 18.49 -9.97
CA ALA A 317 -1.10 19.84 -9.43
C ALA A 317 0.32 20.41 -9.35
N LEU A 318 1.27 19.66 -8.78
CA LEU A 318 2.66 20.09 -8.63
C LEU A 318 3.34 20.35 -9.96
N LEU A 319 3.14 19.49 -10.95
CA LEU A 319 3.76 19.64 -12.28
C LEU A 319 3.10 20.72 -13.14
N ASN A 320 1.95 21.26 -12.72
CA ASN A 320 1.27 22.40 -13.34
C ASN A 320 1.33 23.67 -12.45
N ASP A 321 2.32 23.76 -11.55
CA ASP A 321 2.54 24.91 -10.63
C ASP A 321 1.30 25.25 -9.79
N LYS A 322 0.50 24.24 -9.44
CA LYS A 322 -0.68 24.38 -8.59
C LYS A 322 -0.43 23.76 -7.21
N LYS A 323 -1.14 24.25 -6.21
CA LYS A 323 -1.09 23.66 -4.87
C LYS A 323 -2.00 22.42 -4.83
N PRO A 324 -1.48 21.25 -4.42
CA PRO A 324 -2.31 20.06 -4.15
C PRO A 324 -3.38 20.31 -3.09
N GLU A 325 -4.50 19.64 -3.26
CA GLU A 325 -5.55 19.62 -2.25
C GLU A 325 -5.10 18.77 -1.04
N VAL A 326 -5.35 19.29 0.16
CA VAL A 326 -5.07 18.61 1.43
C VAL A 326 -6.21 18.88 2.42
N ASN A 327 -6.47 17.95 3.32
CA ASN A 327 -7.46 18.09 4.39
C ASN A 327 -6.87 17.94 5.80
N ASP A 328 -5.57 17.59 5.91
CA ASP A 328 -4.83 17.58 7.17
C ASP A 328 -3.47 18.26 7.02
N THR A 329 -3.16 19.19 7.95
CA THR A 329 -1.89 19.93 8.03
C THR A 329 -1.32 19.94 9.44
N LYS A 330 -1.77 19.02 10.32
CA LYS A 330 -1.43 19.04 11.75
C LYS A 330 -1.00 17.69 12.30
N THR A 331 -1.56 16.58 11.79
CA THR A 331 -1.47 15.26 12.43
C THR A 331 -0.19 14.52 12.08
N TYR A 332 0.25 14.61 10.85
CA TYR A 332 1.31 13.73 10.32
C TYR A 332 2.69 14.39 10.38
N ASP A 333 3.24 14.50 11.60
CA ASP A 333 4.64 14.89 11.82
C ASP A 333 5.55 13.69 11.50
N ASN A 334 6.44 13.88 10.53
CA ASN A 334 7.39 12.85 10.11
C ASN A 334 8.74 12.93 10.85
N GLY A 335 8.84 13.74 11.90
CA GLY A 335 10.07 13.94 12.67
C GLY A 335 10.99 15.04 12.11
N SER A 336 10.70 15.56 10.91
CA SER A 336 11.39 16.72 10.31
C SER A 336 10.42 17.90 10.10
N LYS A 337 9.18 17.59 9.80
CA LYS A 337 8.11 18.56 9.61
C LYS A 337 6.74 17.89 9.69
N VAL A 338 5.70 18.66 9.88
CA VAL A 338 4.33 18.22 9.58
C VAL A 338 4.16 18.17 8.06
N VAL A 339 3.87 16.99 7.52
CA VAL A 339 3.66 16.79 6.08
C VAL A 339 2.19 17.04 5.76
N PRO A 340 1.86 17.99 4.87
CA PRO A 340 0.49 18.20 4.43
C PRO A 340 -0.09 16.92 3.82
N ALA A 341 -1.27 16.51 4.28
CA ALA A 341 -1.87 15.24 3.90
C ALA A 341 -3.28 15.36 3.32
N TYR A 342 -3.65 14.44 2.47
CA TYR A 342 -5.03 14.17 2.12
C TYR A 342 -5.41 12.77 2.65
N LEU A 343 -6.37 12.75 3.56
CA LEU A 343 -6.81 11.54 4.23
C LEU A 343 -8.20 11.15 3.75
N LEU A 344 -8.32 9.94 3.24
CA LEU A 344 -9.60 9.33 2.86
C LEU A 344 -10.23 8.62 4.06
N GLU A 345 -11.56 8.55 4.06
CA GLU A 345 -12.32 7.83 5.09
C GLU A 345 -12.27 6.32 4.86
N PRO A 346 -11.86 5.53 5.86
CA PRO A 346 -11.98 4.08 5.81
C PRO A 346 -13.40 3.63 6.17
N VAL A 347 -13.81 2.45 5.68
CA VAL A 347 -15.14 1.89 5.91
C VAL A 347 -15.07 0.51 6.56
N ALA A 348 -15.75 0.29 7.68
CA ALA A 348 -15.88 -1.03 8.26
C ALA A 348 -16.82 -1.90 7.40
N VAL A 349 -16.34 -3.09 7.03
CA VAL A 349 -17.08 -4.05 6.20
C VAL A 349 -17.19 -5.39 6.93
N ASP A 350 -18.40 -5.89 7.02
CA ASP A 350 -18.70 -7.23 7.51
C ASP A 350 -19.69 -7.94 6.56
N LYS A 351 -20.18 -9.08 6.99
CA LYS A 351 -21.15 -9.88 6.21
C LYS A 351 -22.45 -9.14 5.86
N THR A 352 -22.79 -8.08 6.60
CA THR A 352 -24.08 -7.37 6.41
C THR A 352 -24.00 -6.30 5.32
N ASN A 353 -22.79 -5.79 5.02
CA ASN A 353 -22.62 -4.68 4.08
C ASN A 353 -21.56 -4.91 2.98
N TYR A 354 -20.84 -6.06 2.97
CA TYR A 354 -19.81 -6.31 1.93
C TYR A 354 -20.34 -6.19 0.51
N GLN A 355 -21.60 -6.63 0.30
CA GLN A 355 -22.22 -6.54 -1.03
C GLN A 355 -22.25 -5.10 -1.54
N LYS A 356 -22.77 -4.18 -0.72
CA LYS A 356 -22.88 -2.76 -1.06
C LYS A 356 -21.53 -2.09 -1.18
N GLU A 357 -20.66 -2.26 -0.17
CA GLU A 357 -19.43 -1.47 -0.04
C GLU A 357 -18.33 -1.96 -0.98
N VAL A 358 -18.26 -3.26 -1.25
CA VAL A 358 -17.11 -3.87 -1.96
C VAL A 358 -17.51 -4.41 -3.33
N VAL A 359 -18.69 -5.04 -3.47
CA VAL A 359 -19.13 -5.65 -4.73
C VAL A 359 -19.84 -4.63 -5.62
N ASP A 360 -20.90 -3.99 -5.14
CA ASP A 360 -21.68 -3.02 -5.91
C ASP A 360 -20.87 -1.78 -6.27
N SER A 361 -19.85 -1.44 -5.45
CA SER A 361 -18.86 -0.40 -5.77
C SER A 361 -17.93 -0.79 -6.93
N GLY A 362 -17.90 -2.07 -7.33
CA GLY A 362 -17.01 -2.60 -8.35
C GLY A 362 -15.57 -2.77 -7.91
N TYR A 363 -15.29 -2.80 -6.60
CA TYR A 363 -13.94 -3.04 -6.08
C TYR A 363 -13.55 -4.52 -6.21
N ILE A 364 -14.44 -5.43 -5.83
CA ILE A 364 -14.33 -6.87 -6.09
C ILE A 364 -15.47 -7.28 -7.01
N LYS A 365 -15.18 -8.06 -8.04
CA LYS A 365 -16.23 -8.58 -8.94
C LYS A 365 -16.99 -9.71 -8.23
N ALA A 366 -18.31 -9.70 -8.39
CA ALA A 366 -19.15 -10.76 -7.83
C ALA A 366 -18.76 -12.17 -8.31
N SER A 367 -18.20 -12.29 -9.53
CA SER A 367 -17.71 -13.55 -10.09
C SER A 367 -16.49 -14.11 -9.38
N ASP A 368 -15.76 -13.28 -8.64
CA ASP A 368 -14.51 -13.66 -7.97
C ASP A 368 -14.77 -14.15 -6.54
N LEU A 369 -15.99 -13.89 -6.00
CA LEU A 369 -16.48 -14.35 -4.70
C LEU A 369 -17.17 -15.71 -4.80
#